data_6c9c5d02082c59889e1a3ce45830f0bf
#
_entry.id   6c9c5d02082c59889e1a3ce45830f0bf
#
_cell.length_a   1.000
_cell.length_b   1.000
_cell.length_c   1.000
_cell.angle_alpha   90.00
_cell.angle_beta   90.00
_cell.angle_gamma   90.00
#
_symmetry.space_group_name_H-M   'P 1'
#
loop_
_entity.id
_entity.type
_entity.pdbx_description
1 polymer ?
#
loop_
_entity_poly.entity_id
_entity_poly.type
_entity_poly.pdbx_seq_one_letter_code
_entity_poly.pdbx_strand_id
1 'polypeptide(L)'
;DMGKERLYLKPESFYHENKIKLRLGLTVKKINRIKKLIETDSVTYDYDQLILTTGSLPNQFPGNFGKNLSGIYYIRNLDDADKLKEIFEPGKTALILGGGYIGLEGAAVARLKDLNVIVVEKSKRILNRVACEQTSNYFRKLHQDNNVKIVEGYGVDRFTHQNGKINGVF
;
A
#
# COMPACT_ATOMS: atom_id res chain seq x y z
N ASP A 1 10.92 -10.63 -10.54
CA ASP A 1 10.63 -11.37 -9.30
C ASP A 1 11.88 -11.38 -8.43
N MET A 2 11.77 -10.73 -7.27
CA MET A 2 12.84 -10.65 -6.28
C MET A 2 12.52 -11.62 -5.16
N GLY A 3 13.49 -12.44 -4.74
CA GLY A 3 13.30 -13.38 -3.62
C GLY A 3 13.01 -12.63 -2.30
N LYS A 4 12.23 -13.26 -1.41
CA LYS A 4 11.83 -12.63 -0.13
C LYS A 4 13.03 -12.21 0.73
N GLU A 5 14.13 -12.95 0.65
CA GLU A 5 15.38 -12.67 1.37
C GLU A 5 15.99 -11.30 1.01
N ARG A 6 15.75 -10.81 -0.20
CA ARG A 6 16.23 -9.50 -0.65
C ARG A 6 15.40 -8.32 -0.14
N LEU A 7 14.25 -8.60 0.48
CA LEU A 7 13.37 -7.59 1.06
C LEU A 7 13.76 -7.22 2.50
N TYR A 8 14.57 -8.06 3.15
CA TYR A 8 15.05 -7.75 4.50
C TYR A 8 16.08 -6.64 4.46
N LEU A 9 15.91 -5.67 5.36
CA LEU A 9 16.81 -4.53 5.47
C LEU A 9 18.26 -4.96 5.78
N LYS A 10 18.39 -5.96 6.68
CA LYS A 10 19.66 -6.56 7.10
C LYS A 10 19.45 -8.04 7.39
N PRO A 11 20.47 -8.89 7.19
CA PRO A 11 20.43 -10.28 7.64
C PRO A 11 20.41 -10.37 9.17
N GLU A 12 19.96 -11.49 9.71
CA GLU A 12 19.88 -11.71 11.16
C GLU A 12 21.24 -11.58 11.87
N SER A 13 22.32 -12.03 11.22
CA SER A 13 23.69 -11.89 11.73
C SER A 13 24.07 -10.45 12.05
N PHE A 14 23.64 -9.50 11.24
CA PHE A 14 23.87 -8.07 11.48
C PHE A 14 23.36 -7.60 12.84
N TYR A 15 22.14 -8.03 13.21
CA TYR A 15 21.55 -7.62 14.49
C TYR A 15 22.30 -8.24 15.67
N HIS A 16 22.70 -9.50 15.53
CA HIS A 16 23.48 -10.19 16.56
C HIS A 16 24.87 -9.55 16.75
N GLU A 17 25.62 -9.32 15.68
CA GLU A 17 26.96 -8.71 15.69
C GLU A 17 26.94 -7.30 16.29
N ASN A 18 25.86 -6.53 16.04
CA ASN A 18 25.68 -5.19 16.58
C ASN A 18 24.96 -5.16 17.94
N LYS A 19 24.79 -6.33 18.59
CA LYS A 19 24.13 -6.46 19.90
C LYS A 19 22.71 -5.90 19.94
N ILE A 20 21.99 -5.94 18.81
CA ILE A 20 20.59 -5.50 18.69
C ILE A 20 19.69 -6.69 19.04
N LYS A 21 18.90 -6.58 20.07
CA LYS A 21 17.96 -7.63 20.50
C LYS A 21 16.65 -7.49 19.72
N LEU A 22 16.45 -8.32 18.69
CA LEU A 22 15.18 -8.41 17.98
C LEU A 22 14.15 -9.18 18.83
N ARG A 23 12.92 -8.68 18.85
CA ARG A 23 11.75 -9.33 19.43
C ARG A 23 10.62 -9.38 18.41
N LEU A 24 10.67 -10.42 17.57
CA LEU A 24 9.69 -10.62 16.50
C LEU A 24 8.42 -11.28 17.03
N GLY A 25 7.30 -11.07 16.32
CA GLY A 25 6.01 -11.67 16.66
C GLY A 25 5.35 -11.10 17.92
N LEU A 26 5.85 -9.98 18.46
CA LEU A 26 5.27 -9.31 19.63
C LEU A 26 4.55 -8.02 19.22
N THR A 27 3.36 -7.84 19.74
CA THR A 27 2.61 -6.59 19.55
C THR A 27 2.62 -5.77 20.81
N VAL A 28 3.07 -4.53 20.73
CA VAL A 28 2.99 -3.58 21.86
C VAL A 28 1.53 -3.15 22.03
N LYS A 29 0.97 -3.37 23.21
CA LYS A 29 -0.42 -3.02 23.57
C LYS A 29 -0.51 -1.70 24.31
N LYS A 30 0.49 -1.39 25.13
CA LYS A 30 0.48 -0.20 25.97
C LYS A 30 1.88 0.35 26.22
N ILE A 31 1.98 1.65 26.30
CA ILE A 31 3.19 2.37 26.68
C ILE A 31 2.90 3.17 27.94
N ASN A 32 3.60 2.84 29.01
CA ASN A 32 3.57 3.62 30.26
C ASN A 32 4.75 4.60 30.26
N ARG A 33 4.48 5.84 29.93
CA ARG A 33 5.52 6.88 29.82
C ARG A 33 6.12 7.27 31.16
N ILE A 34 5.34 7.17 32.25
CA ILE A 34 5.80 7.54 33.62
C ILE A 34 6.77 6.50 34.14
N LYS A 35 6.40 5.22 34.04
CA LYS A 35 7.24 4.11 34.46
C LYS A 35 8.26 3.67 33.42
N LYS A 36 8.25 4.28 32.22
CA LYS A 36 9.08 3.89 31.05
C LYS A 36 8.99 2.40 30.74
N LEU A 37 7.76 1.88 30.61
CA LEU A 37 7.49 0.47 30.34
C LEU A 37 6.69 0.32 29.04
N ILE A 38 6.99 -0.75 28.31
CA ILE A 38 6.24 -1.23 27.15
C ILE A 38 5.60 -2.57 27.53
N GLU A 39 4.30 -2.67 27.40
CA GLU A 39 3.53 -3.89 27.68
C GLU A 39 3.15 -4.57 26.36
N THR A 40 3.43 -5.86 26.24
CA THR A 40 2.99 -6.74 25.14
C THR A 40 1.96 -7.74 25.67
N ASP A 41 1.50 -8.68 24.84
CA ASP A 41 0.58 -9.73 25.30
C ASP A 41 1.20 -10.67 26.35
N SER A 42 2.53 -10.79 26.40
CA SER A 42 3.21 -11.78 27.24
C SER A 42 4.31 -11.23 28.13
N VAL A 43 4.91 -10.11 27.79
CA VAL A 43 6.10 -9.58 28.47
C VAL A 43 6.04 -8.06 28.57
N THR A 44 6.64 -7.53 29.64
CA THR A 44 6.86 -6.09 29.82
C THR A 44 8.35 -5.79 29.69
N TYR A 45 8.69 -4.71 28.99
CA TYR A 45 10.05 -4.22 28.81
C TYR A 45 10.18 -2.81 29.39
N ASP A 46 11.26 -2.56 30.09
CA ASP A 46 11.68 -1.21 30.46
C ASP A 46 12.51 -0.56 29.35
N TYR A 47 12.57 0.77 29.34
CA TYR A 47 13.37 1.53 28.40
C TYR A 47 13.86 2.84 28.98
N ASP A 48 15.04 3.26 28.59
CA ASP A 48 15.56 4.61 28.87
C ASP A 48 15.05 5.63 27.84
N GLN A 49 15.12 5.25 26.57
CA GLN A 49 14.63 6.03 25.44
C GLN A 49 13.78 5.13 24.52
N LEU A 50 12.68 5.67 24.02
CA LEU A 50 11.77 4.97 23.15
C LEU A 50 11.65 5.67 21.80
N ILE A 51 11.88 4.93 20.71
CA ILE A 51 11.64 5.38 19.35
C ILE A 51 10.44 4.62 18.81
N LEU A 52 9.46 5.33 18.27
CA LEU A 52 8.25 4.76 17.67
C LEU A 52 8.37 4.78 16.15
N THR A 53 8.52 3.61 15.55
CA THR A 53 8.59 3.40 14.10
C THR A 53 7.54 2.40 13.65
N THR A 54 6.32 2.55 14.15
CA THR A 54 5.22 1.59 14.05
C THR A 54 4.57 1.51 12.67
N GLY A 55 5.02 2.33 11.73
CA GLY A 55 4.48 2.37 10.39
C GLY A 55 3.07 2.99 10.31
N SER A 56 2.32 2.60 9.29
CA SER A 56 0.95 3.10 9.04
C SER A 56 0.09 1.99 8.43
N LEU A 57 -1.21 2.15 8.54
CA LEU A 57 -2.18 1.33 7.81
C LEU A 57 -2.69 2.12 6.58
N PRO A 58 -3.12 1.44 5.51
CA PRO A 58 -3.78 2.10 4.41
C PRO A 58 -5.11 2.69 4.87
N ASN A 59 -5.44 3.87 4.39
CA ASN A 59 -6.75 4.45 4.60
C ASN A 59 -7.79 3.55 3.92
N GLN A 60 -8.77 3.11 4.68
CA GLN A 60 -9.90 2.37 4.15
C GLN A 60 -11.02 3.35 3.75
N PHE A 61 -11.89 2.90 2.85
CA PHE A 61 -13.08 3.68 2.53
C PHE A 61 -13.95 3.88 3.77
N PRO A 62 -14.52 5.08 3.97
CA PRO A 62 -15.29 5.40 5.16
C PRO A 62 -16.60 4.61 5.24
N GLY A 63 -17.01 4.26 6.44
CA GLY A 63 -18.31 3.65 6.72
C GLY A 63 -18.54 2.31 6.03
N ASN A 64 -19.67 2.17 5.36
CA ASN A 64 -20.05 0.97 4.63
C ASN A 64 -19.63 0.97 3.16
N PHE A 65 -18.88 1.97 2.72
CA PHE A 65 -18.43 2.13 1.35
C PHE A 65 -17.48 0.97 0.97
N GLY A 66 -17.96 0.06 0.13
CA GLY A 66 -17.20 -1.13 -0.26
C GLY A 66 -17.10 -2.24 0.79
N LYS A 67 -17.74 -2.09 1.96
CA LYS A 67 -17.73 -3.10 3.02
C LYS A 67 -18.35 -4.40 2.52
N ASN A 68 -17.66 -5.51 2.76
CA ASN A 68 -18.07 -6.86 2.34
C ASN A 68 -18.11 -7.06 0.80
N LEU A 69 -17.53 -6.16 0.01
CA LEU A 69 -17.36 -6.39 -1.42
C LEU A 69 -16.03 -7.08 -1.70
N SER A 70 -16.06 -8.15 -2.47
CA SER A 70 -14.85 -8.74 -3.02
C SER A 70 -14.36 -7.95 -4.24
N GLY A 71 -13.05 -8.01 -4.51
CA GLY A 71 -12.44 -7.28 -5.62
C GLY A 71 -11.88 -5.91 -5.24
N ILE A 72 -11.89 -5.55 -3.95
CA ILE A 72 -11.24 -4.36 -3.42
C ILE A 72 -9.99 -4.80 -2.65
N TYR A 73 -8.85 -4.22 -2.99
CA TYR A 73 -7.55 -4.56 -2.43
C TYR A 73 -6.82 -3.30 -2.00
N TYR A 74 -5.98 -3.42 -0.98
CA TYR A 74 -5.10 -2.37 -0.51
C TYR A 74 -3.66 -2.87 -0.62
N ILE A 75 -2.71 -1.97 -0.83
CA ILE A 75 -1.28 -2.31 -0.86
C ILE A 75 -0.59 -1.61 0.30
N ARG A 76 -0.02 -2.39 1.21
CA ARG A 76 0.79 -1.88 2.30
C ARG A 76 2.00 -2.76 2.62
N ASN A 77 1.86 -4.07 2.52
CA ASN A 77 2.85 -5.05 2.91
C ASN A 77 3.05 -6.11 1.83
N LEU A 78 3.96 -7.06 2.09
CA LEU A 78 4.27 -8.12 1.17
C LEU A 78 3.08 -9.06 0.92
N ASP A 79 2.30 -9.37 1.95
CA ASP A 79 1.12 -10.25 1.80
C ASP A 79 0.06 -9.64 0.88
N ASP A 80 -0.07 -8.31 0.90
CA ASP A 80 -0.97 -7.61 -0.02
C ASP A 80 -0.46 -7.72 -1.47
N ALA A 81 0.85 -7.58 -1.67
CA ALA A 81 1.48 -7.73 -2.99
C ALA A 81 1.38 -9.17 -3.51
N ASP A 82 1.60 -10.17 -2.65
CA ASP A 82 1.47 -11.59 -3.00
C ASP A 82 0.01 -11.90 -3.43
N LYS A 83 -0.99 -11.42 -2.71
CA LYS A 83 -2.41 -11.57 -3.09
C LYS A 83 -2.72 -10.94 -4.45
N LEU A 84 -2.19 -9.74 -4.72
CA LEU A 84 -2.40 -9.08 -6.02
C LEU A 84 -1.74 -9.86 -7.15
N LYS A 85 -0.57 -10.45 -6.91
CA LYS A 85 0.12 -11.29 -7.89
C LYS A 85 -0.74 -12.48 -8.34
N GLU A 86 -1.49 -13.09 -7.42
CA GLU A 86 -2.35 -14.24 -7.71
C GLU A 86 -3.56 -13.90 -8.58
N ILE A 87 -4.06 -12.66 -8.47
CA ILE A 87 -5.29 -12.23 -9.16
C ILE A 87 -5.02 -11.43 -10.46
N PHE A 88 -3.77 -11.07 -10.72
CA PHE A 88 -3.38 -10.36 -11.93
C PHE A 88 -3.37 -11.32 -13.12
N GLU A 89 -4.45 -11.29 -13.89
CA GLU A 89 -4.64 -12.11 -15.07
C GLU A 89 -4.71 -11.21 -16.32
N PRO A 90 -4.05 -11.60 -17.43
CA PRO A 90 -4.11 -10.86 -18.69
C PRO A 90 -5.55 -10.56 -19.12
N GLY A 91 -5.77 -9.36 -19.64
CA GLY A 91 -7.07 -8.91 -20.15
C GLY A 91 -8.06 -8.43 -19.09
N LYS A 92 -7.84 -8.72 -17.79
CA LYS A 92 -8.65 -8.13 -16.72
C LYS A 92 -8.38 -6.63 -16.57
N THR A 93 -9.29 -5.92 -15.93
CA THR A 93 -9.17 -4.50 -15.65
C THR A 93 -8.79 -4.26 -14.20
N ALA A 94 -7.70 -3.54 -14.00
CA ALA A 94 -7.31 -2.98 -12.70
C ALA A 94 -7.67 -1.50 -12.66
N LEU A 95 -8.55 -1.14 -11.72
CA LEU A 95 -8.82 0.26 -11.39
C LEU A 95 -8.02 0.62 -10.14
N ILE A 96 -7.16 1.61 -10.24
CA ILE A 96 -6.28 2.07 -9.18
C ILE A 96 -6.77 3.42 -8.68
N LEU A 97 -7.05 3.51 -7.39
CA LEU A 97 -7.53 4.73 -6.75
C LEU A 97 -6.38 5.42 -6.03
N GLY A 98 -5.93 6.52 -6.61
CA GLY A 98 -4.83 7.35 -6.17
C GLY A 98 -3.62 7.31 -7.12
N GLY A 99 -3.28 8.48 -7.64
CA GLY A 99 -2.15 8.71 -8.55
C GLY A 99 -0.87 9.12 -7.82
N GLY A 100 -0.63 8.59 -6.61
CA GLY A 100 0.64 8.72 -5.88
C GLY A 100 1.66 7.69 -6.34
N TYR A 101 2.83 7.62 -5.68
CA TYR A 101 3.91 6.67 -6.03
C TYR A 101 3.41 5.22 -6.09
N ILE A 102 2.79 4.73 -5.01
CA ILE A 102 2.32 3.34 -4.92
C ILE A 102 1.32 3.03 -6.03
N GLY A 103 0.38 3.95 -6.31
CA GLY A 103 -0.61 3.75 -7.35
C GLY A 103 0.00 3.67 -8.76
N LEU A 104 0.97 4.55 -9.06
CA LEU A 104 1.66 4.55 -10.35
C LEU A 104 2.57 3.32 -10.52
N GLU A 105 3.29 2.91 -9.48
CA GLU A 105 4.07 1.67 -9.49
C GLU A 105 3.17 0.45 -9.68
N GLY A 106 2.04 0.39 -8.96
CA GLY A 106 1.03 -0.64 -9.14
C GLY A 106 0.46 -0.67 -10.57
N ALA A 107 0.24 0.51 -11.17
CA ALA A 107 -0.20 0.63 -12.56
C ALA A 107 0.83 0.07 -13.54
N ALA A 108 2.10 0.37 -13.35
CA ALA A 108 3.18 -0.15 -14.18
C ALA A 108 3.27 -1.68 -14.09
N VAL A 109 3.23 -2.24 -12.86
CA VAL A 109 3.25 -3.69 -12.64
C VAL A 109 2.02 -4.37 -13.26
N ALA A 110 0.83 -3.79 -13.12
CA ALA A 110 -0.39 -4.33 -13.72
C ALA A 110 -0.31 -4.33 -15.25
N ARG A 111 0.27 -3.29 -15.86
CA ARG A 111 0.51 -3.26 -17.33
C ARG A 111 1.50 -4.32 -17.78
N LEU A 112 2.59 -4.54 -17.01
CA LEU A 112 3.56 -5.61 -17.29
C LEU A 112 2.94 -7.03 -17.21
N LYS A 113 1.76 -7.15 -16.60
CA LYS A 113 0.95 -8.38 -16.54
C LYS A 113 -0.23 -8.36 -17.52
N ASP A 114 -0.21 -7.46 -18.50
CA ASP A 114 -1.22 -7.32 -19.57
C ASP A 114 -2.66 -7.03 -19.07
N LEU A 115 -2.80 -6.39 -17.90
CA LEU A 115 -4.10 -5.89 -17.47
C LEU A 115 -4.46 -4.58 -18.20
N ASN A 116 -5.75 -4.32 -18.37
CA ASN A 116 -6.25 -2.99 -18.69
C ASN A 116 -6.17 -2.12 -17.43
N VAL A 117 -5.48 -0.98 -17.48
CA VAL A 117 -5.22 -0.18 -16.27
C VAL A 117 -5.84 1.20 -16.39
N ILE A 118 -6.57 1.57 -15.33
CA ILE A 118 -7.14 2.90 -15.16
C ILE A 118 -6.70 3.42 -13.80
N VAL A 119 -6.07 4.58 -13.76
CA VAL A 119 -5.72 5.30 -12.53
C VAL A 119 -6.70 6.47 -12.37
N VAL A 120 -7.37 6.56 -11.22
CA VAL A 120 -8.23 7.68 -10.84
C VAL A 120 -7.57 8.44 -9.70
N GLU A 121 -7.34 9.74 -9.92
CA GLU A 121 -6.76 10.65 -8.92
C GLU A 121 -7.73 11.77 -8.61
N LYS A 122 -8.05 11.94 -7.32
CA LYS A 122 -8.99 13.00 -6.87
C LYS A 122 -8.40 14.40 -7.03
N SER A 123 -7.10 14.53 -6.87
CA SER A 123 -6.41 15.81 -7.03
C SER A 123 -6.37 16.23 -8.50
N LYS A 124 -6.06 17.50 -8.74
CA LYS A 124 -5.96 18.06 -10.10
C LYS A 124 -4.90 17.38 -10.98
N ARG A 125 -3.94 16.66 -10.38
CA ARG A 125 -2.90 15.93 -11.08
C ARG A 125 -2.37 14.77 -10.25
N ILE A 126 -1.82 13.76 -10.91
CA ILE A 126 -1.03 12.71 -10.24
C ILE A 126 0.17 13.31 -9.51
N LEU A 127 0.68 12.66 -8.48
CA LEU A 127 1.83 13.09 -7.67
C LEU A 127 1.67 14.50 -7.07
N ASN A 128 0.46 15.03 -6.97
CA ASN A 128 0.18 16.42 -6.59
C ASN A 128 0.81 16.84 -5.25
N ARG A 129 0.92 15.93 -4.29
CA ARG A 129 1.44 16.21 -2.95
C ARG A 129 2.96 16.06 -2.83
N VAL A 130 3.61 15.44 -3.80
CA VAL A 130 5.00 14.95 -3.64
C VAL A 130 5.93 15.37 -4.77
N ALA A 131 5.40 15.94 -5.85
CA ALA A 131 6.21 16.35 -7.00
C ALA A 131 5.70 17.66 -7.62
N CYS A 132 6.55 18.34 -8.38
CA CYS A 132 6.18 19.51 -9.17
C CYS A 132 5.35 19.10 -10.40
N GLU A 133 4.79 20.09 -11.08
CA GLU A 133 3.93 19.87 -12.25
C GLU A 133 4.68 19.22 -13.41
N GLN A 134 5.91 19.65 -13.66
CA GLN A 134 6.76 19.08 -14.71
C GLN A 134 6.96 17.59 -14.53
N THR A 135 7.24 17.15 -13.30
CA THR A 135 7.38 15.72 -12.95
C THR A 135 6.06 14.99 -13.13
N SER A 136 4.94 15.57 -12.73
CA SER A 136 3.61 14.98 -12.97
C SER A 136 3.33 14.80 -14.46
N ASN A 137 3.64 15.80 -15.27
CA ASN A 137 3.45 15.75 -16.72
C ASN A 137 4.30 14.66 -17.37
N TYR A 138 5.56 14.52 -16.94
CA TYR A 138 6.44 13.46 -17.40
C TYR A 138 5.87 12.06 -17.09
N PHE A 139 5.52 11.80 -15.82
CA PHE A 139 4.96 10.50 -15.43
C PHE A 139 3.60 10.23 -16.05
N ARG A 140 2.75 11.24 -16.21
CA ARG A 140 1.47 11.09 -16.92
C ARG A 140 1.71 10.60 -18.34
N LYS A 141 2.58 11.29 -19.08
CA LYS A 141 2.92 10.88 -20.44
C LYS A 141 3.51 9.48 -20.48
N LEU A 142 4.46 9.16 -19.62
CA LEU A 142 5.09 7.84 -19.53
C LEU A 142 4.06 6.73 -19.36
N HIS A 143 3.11 6.89 -18.45
CA HIS A 143 2.05 5.91 -18.21
C HIS A 143 1.06 5.82 -19.37
N GLN A 144 0.67 6.95 -19.95
CA GLN A 144 -0.22 6.98 -21.12
C GLN A 144 0.42 6.33 -22.35
N ASP A 145 1.68 6.57 -22.61
CA ASP A 145 2.45 5.91 -23.68
C ASP A 145 2.52 4.38 -23.48
N ASN A 146 2.37 3.91 -22.25
CA ASN A 146 2.26 2.48 -21.90
C ASN A 146 0.81 2.00 -21.70
N ASN A 147 -0.16 2.68 -22.30
CA ASN A 147 -1.58 2.30 -22.29
C ASN A 147 -2.23 2.27 -20.90
N VAL A 148 -1.78 3.12 -19.98
CA VAL A 148 -2.49 3.39 -18.71
C VAL A 148 -3.43 4.57 -18.93
N LYS A 149 -4.73 4.39 -18.70
CA LYS A 149 -5.67 5.51 -18.67
C LYS A 149 -5.55 6.24 -17.33
N ILE A 150 -5.30 7.55 -17.37
CA ILE A 150 -5.24 8.41 -16.17
C ILE A 150 -6.43 9.37 -16.20
N VAL A 151 -7.19 9.40 -15.11
CA VAL A 151 -8.34 10.28 -14.88
C VAL A 151 -8.04 11.12 -13.64
N GLU A 152 -7.91 12.42 -13.80
CA GLU A 152 -7.54 13.38 -12.75
C GLU A 152 -8.68 14.32 -12.42
N GLY A 153 -8.73 14.81 -11.18
CA GLY A 153 -9.78 15.71 -10.69
C GLY A 153 -11.08 15.02 -10.31
N TYR A 154 -11.09 13.68 -10.25
CA TYR A 154 -12.28 12.90 -9.93
C TYR A 154 -12.03 11.97 -8.74
N GLY A 155 -12.98 11.97 -7.82
CA GLY A 155 -13.05 10.98 -6.73
C GLY A 155 -13.97 9.83 -7.11
N VAL A 156 -14.08 8.86 -6.20
CA VAL A 156 -15.05 7.77 -6.29
C VAL A 156 -16.14 8.01 -5.26
N ASP A 157 -17.38 8.09 -5.73
CA ASP A 157 -18.55 8.36 -4.89
C ASP A 157 -19.23 7.06 -4.45
N ARG A 158 -19.21 6.04 -5.28
CA ARG A 158 -19.81 4.72 -4.97
C ARG A 158 -19.21 3.60 -5.79
N PHE A 159 -19.34 2.38 -5.27
CA PHE A 159 -19.09 1.15 -6.01
C PHE A 159 -20.40 0.54 -6.50
N THR A 160 -20.36 -0.06 -7.69
CA THR A 160 -21.39 -1.01 -8.12
C THR A 160 -20.87 -2.42 -7.96
N HIS A 161 -21.80 -3.36 -7.71
CA HIS A 161 -21.44 -4.75 -7.51
C HIS A 161 -22.55 -5.68 -8.01
N GLN A 162 -22.17 -6.91 -8.30
CA GLN A 162 -23.08 -8.01 -8.58
C GLN A 162 -22.64 -9.20 -7.73
N ASN A 163 -23.58 -9.83 -7.01
CA ASN A 163 -23.31 -10.96 -6.11
C ASN A 163 -22.15 -10.71 -5.11
N GLY A 164 -22.08 -9.51 -4.55
CA GLY A 164 -21.04 -9.13 -3.59
C GLY A 164 -19.64 -8.88 -4.20
N LYS A 165 -19.48 -8.94 -5.53
CA LYS A 165 -18.24 -8.63 -6.22
C LYS A 165 -18.35 -7.29 -6.93
N ILE A 166 -17.35 -6.42 -6.75
CA ILE A 166 -17.28 -5.13 -7.44
C ILE A 166 -17.22 -5.32 -8.95
N ASN A 167 -17.98 -4.51 -9.68
CA ASN A 167 -17.98 -4.50 -11.14
C ASN A 167 -17.90 -3.09 -11.74
N GLY A 168 -17.89 -2.05 -10.94
CA GLY A 168 -17.75 -0.68 -11.39
C GLY A 168 -17.61 0.34 -10.26
N VAL A 169 -17.27 1.57 -10.65
CA VAL A 169 -17.17 2.73 -9.76
C VAL A 169 -17.80 3.95 -10.44
N PHE A 170 -18.32 4.87 -9.61
CA PHE A 170 -18.85 6.18 -10.03
C PHE A 170 -18.19 7.28 -9.22
#